data_993b723732ea4a1b1253d0dadd3ef9c8
#
_entry.id   993b723732ea4a1b1253d0dadd3ef9c8
#
_cell.length_a   1.000
_cell.length_b   1.000
_cell.length_c   1.000
_cell.angle_alpha   90.00
_cell.angle_beta   90.00
_cell.angle_gamma   90.00
#
_symmetry.space_group_name_H-M   'P 1'
#
loop_
_entity.id
_entity.type
_entity.pdbx_description
1 polymer ?
#
loop_
_entity_poly.entity_id
_entity_poly.type
_entity_poly.pdbx_seq_one_letter_code
_entity_poly.pdbx_strand_id
1 'polypeptide(L)'
;MHKIVSSLVAAFAGFFAVMAPISQAGADQPIRIESRFKEVNGVRLHYLVAGKGDPVLLLHGYAQTGHMWLPLIPKLAQTHTVIAPDLRGFGGSSKPEGGYDKKNMAQDIHALADALGYKRVAVVGHDIGLMVAYAYAAQYPEDVDRIVLMDAFLPGVGDWTKVWLLRDLWHFHFYGKTPLALVKGRERTYFEHFWNEFAADPKHSVPEKDRRFYAKQYAQPGGMRAGFEVFRAFEQDGKDFAAFAQTRLTMPMLVLSGEKAGG
;
A
#
# COMPACT_ATOMS: atom_id res chain seq x y z
N MET A 1 -19.59 -85.99 -39.65
CA MET A 1 -20.78 -85.45 -40.37
C MET A 1 -20.65 -83.90 -40.26
N HIS A 2 -20.24 -83.29 -41.34
CA HIS A 2 -20.97 -82.37 -42.20
C HIS A 2 -21.59 -81.17 -41.44
N LYS A 3 -21.39 -79.95 -41.74
CA LYS A 3 -21.21 -79.10 -42.96
C LYS A 3 -20.82 -77.71 -42.46
N ILE A 4 -19.88 -76.99 -43.05
CA ILE A 4 -19.98 -75.89 -44.03
C ILE A 4 -20.94 -74.79 -43.60
N VAL A 5 -20.42 -73.54 -43.50
CA VAL A 5 -20.76 -72.36 -44.32
C VAL A 5 -19.99 -71.14 -43.83
N SER A 6 -19.09 -70.67 -44.63
CA SER A 6 -18.96 -69.42 -45.36
C SER A 6 -19.05 -68.07 -44.57
N SER A 7 -17.95 -67.41 -44.59
CA SER A 7 -17.66 -66.00 -44.97
C SER A 7 -18.72 -64.92 -44.77
N LEU A 8 -18.41 -63.96 -43.97
CA LEU A 8 -18.69 -62.53 -44.28
C LEU A 8 -17.65 -61.64 -43.57
N VAL A 9 -16.75 -61.15 -44.39
CA VAL A 9 -15.80 -60.06 -43.99
C VAL A 9 -16.59 -58.79 -44.07
N ALA A 10 -16.83 -58.16 -42.91
CA ALA A 10 -17.28 -56.77 -42.81
C ALA A 10 -16.14 -55.90 -42.28
N ALA A 11 -15.64 -55.07 -43.13
CA ALA A 11 -14.62 -54.08 -42.83
C ALA A 11 -15.24 -53.03 -41.94
N PHE A 12 -14.84 -52.99 -40.66
CA PHE A 12 -15.05 -51.83 -39.77
C PHE A 12 -13.84 -50.89 -39.87
N ALA A 13 -13.96 -49.84 -40.71
CA ALA A 13 -13.05 -48.73 -40.73
C ALA A 13 -13.19 -47.98 -39.36
N GLY A 14 -12.23 -48.21 -38.50
CA GLY A 14 -12.13 -47.50 -37.22
C GLY A 14 -11.80 -46.03 -37.43
N PHE A 15 -12.73 -45.17 -37.10
CA PHE A 15 -12.50 -43.75 -36.96
C PHE A 15 -11.67 -43.55 -35.69
N PHE A 16 -10.34 -43.46 -35.80
CA PHE A 16 -9.50 -42.91 -34.74
C PHE A 16 -9.73 -41.41 -34.75
N ALA A 17 -10.63 -40.92 -33.87
CA ALA A 17 -10.68 -39.53 -33.49
C ALA A 17 -9.38 -39.22 -32.73
N VAL A 18 -8.45 -38.52 -33.39
CA VAL A 18 -7.32 -37.91 -32.75
C VAL A 18 -7.89 -36.84 -31.81
N MET A 19 -8.04 -37.20 -30.55
CA MET A 19 -8.27 -36.19 -29.50
C MET A 19 -7.02 -35.31 -29.48
N ALA A 20 -7.14 -34.09 -30.00
CA ALA A 20 -6.17 -33.05 -29.77
C ALA A 20 -6.03 -32.88 -28.23
N PRO A 21 -4.80 -32.77 -27.69
CA PRO A 21 -4.64 -32.54 -26.28
C PRO A 21 -5.36 -31.22 -25.96
N ILE A 22 -6.32 -31.29 -25.03
CA ILE A 22 -6.90 -30.11 -24.41
C ILE A 22 -5.69 -29.41 -23.79
N SER A 23 -5.28 -28.28 -24.37
CA SER A 23 -4.28 -27.41 -23.81
C SER A 23 -4.74 -27.09 -22.39
N GLN A 24 -4.08 -27.66 -21.40
CA GLN A 24 -4.25 -27.23 -20.01
C GLN A 24 -4.00 -25.74 -20.01
N ALA A 25 -5.06 -24.97 -19.75
CA ALA A 25 -4.98 -23.53 -19.50
C ALA A 25 -3.82 -23.31 -18.55
N GLY A 26 -2.90 -22.42 -18.96
CA GLY A 26 -1.57 -22.29 -18.41
C GLY A 26 -1.55 -22.33 -16.89
N ALA A 27 -0.65 -23.14 -16.36
CA ALA A 27 -0.29 -23.07 -14.95
C ALA A 27 -0.05 -21.62 -14.60
N ASP A 28 -0.76 -21.12 -13.59
CA ASP A 28 -0.68 -19.73 -13.12
C ASP A 28 0.79 -19.42 -12.85
N GLN A 29 1.42 -18.69 -13.75
CA GLN A 29 2.81 -18.28 -13.55
C GLN A 29 2.85 -17.44 -12.28
N PRO A 30 3.78 -17.71 -11.36
CA PRO A 30 3.84 -16.97 -10.13
C PRO A 30 3.95 -15.47 -10.41
N ILE A 31 3.06 -14.68 -9.83
CA ILE A 31 3.05 -13.22 -9.98
C ILE A 31 4.43 -12.68 -9.58
N ARG A 32 5.14 -12.11 -10.55
CA ARG A 32 6.43 -11.48 -10.32
C ARG A 32 6.22 -10.08 -9.77
N ILE A 33 6.71 -9.84 -8.57
CA ILE A 33 6.77 -8.50 -7.95
C ILE A 33 8.14 -7.90 -8.28
N GLU A 34 8.13 -6.74 -8.91
CA GLU A 34 9.36 -6.02 -9.25
C GLU A 34 9.55 -4.83 -8.32
N SER A 35 10.80 -4.56 -7.96
CA SER A 35 11.24 -3.40 -7.20
C SER A 35 11.83 -2.38 -8.18
N ARG A 36 11.30 -1.18 -8.20
CA ARG A 36 11.68 -0.12 -9.14
C ARG A 36 11.84 1.22 -8.44
N PHE A 37 12.43 2.16 -9.16
CA PHE A 37 12.60 3.54 -8.71
C PHE A 37 12.14 4.51 -9.80
N LYS A 38 11.64 5.68 -9.35
CA LYS A 38 11.29 6.78 -10.25
C LYS A 38 11.60 8.12 -9.58
N GLU A 39 12.22 9.03 -10.33
CA GLU A 39 12.39 10.42 -9.92
C GLU A 39 11.11 11.19 -10.26
N VAL A 40 10.47 11.78 -9.25
CA VAL A 40 9.24 12.56 -9.38
C VAL A 40 9.20 13.64 -8.30
N ASN A 41 8.65 14.79 -8.59
CA ASN A 41 8.47 15.91 -7.64
C ASN A 41 9.69 16.18 -6.75
N GLY A 42 10.90 16.11 -7.33
CA GLY A 42 12.17 16.35 -6.63
C GLY A 42 12.62 15.27 -5.65
N VAL A 43 11.97 14.08 -5.66
CA VAL A 43 12.36 12.93 -4.85
C VAL A 43 12.47 11.68 -5.71
N ARG A 44 13.34 10.76 -5.30
CA ARG A 44 13.43 9.42 -5.88
C ARG A 44 12.56 8.49 -5.05
N LEU A 45 11.43 8.03 -5.61
CA LEU A 45 10.56 7.05 -4.98
C LEU A 45 10.95 5.63 -5.36
N HIS A 46 11.05 4.77 -4.36
CA HIS A 46 11.04 3.32 -4.51
C HIS A 46 9.60 2.84 -4.57
N TYR A 47 9.31 1.83 -5.40
CA TYR A 47 8.00 1.18 -5.42
C TYR A 47 8.08 -0.27 -5.87
N LEU A 48 7.17 -1.07 -5.33
CA LEU A 48 6.89 -2.41 -5.80
C LEU A 48 5.83 -2.35 -6.89
N VAL A 49 5.96 -3.15 -7.94
CA VAL A 49 4.97 -3.22 -9.01
C VAL A 49 4.77 -4.66 -9.46
N ALA A 50 3.50 -5.02 -9.73
CA ALA A 50 3.14 -6.36 -10.21
C ALA A 50 1.82 -6.32 -10.99
N GLY A 51 1.60 -7.32 -11.84
CA GLY A 51 0.34 -7.52 -12.56
C GLY A 51 0.18 -6.65 -13.79
N LYS A 52 -1.02 -6.71 -14.36
CA LYS A 52 -1.47 -5.92 -15.52
C LYS A 52 -2.96 -5.64 -15.38
N GLY A 53 -3.41 -4.52 -15.92
CA GLY A 53 -4.80 -4.05 -15.85
C GLY A 53 -4.88 -2.67 -15.22
N ASP A 54 -6.07 -2.30 -14.72
CA ASP A 54 -6.31 -1.00 -14.12
C ASP A 54 -5.40 -0.75 -12.92
N PRO A 55 -4.83 0.44 -12.78
CA PRO A 55 -3.83 0.73 -11.75
C PRO A 55 -4.45 0.87 -10.35
N VAL A 56 -3.80 0.27 -9.37
CA VAL A 56 -4.12 0.39 -7.95
C VAL A 56 -2.88 0.85 -7.19
N LEU A 57 -2.95 2.01 -6.56
CA LEU A 57 -1.94 2.55 -5.65
C LEU A 57 -2.21 2.06 -4.23
N LEU A 58 -1.19 1.48 -3.58
CA LEU A 58 -1.26 0.99 -2.20
C LEU A 58 -0.32 1.80 -1.31
N LEU A 59 -0.85 2.69 -0.49
CA LEU A 59 -0.11 3.63 0.34
C LEU A 59 -0.02 3.11 1.78
N HIS A 60 1.21 2.92 2.26
CA HIS A 60 1.50 2.35 3.58
C HIS A 60 1.37 3.37 4.71
N GLY A 61 1.29 2.87 5.94
CA GLY A 61 1.26 3.64 7.17
C GLY A 61 2.62 3.84 7.83
N TYR A 62 2.57 4.47 9.01
CA TYR A 62 3.72 4.62 9.90
C TYR A 62 4.20 3.27 10.43
N ALA A 63 5.44 3.18 10.86
CA ALA A 63 6.12 1.95 11.28
C ALA A 63 6.18 0.85 10.19
N GLN A 64 5.88 1.19 8.94
CA GLN A 64 5.81 0.29 7.79
C GLN A 64 6.47 0.91 6.54
N THR A 65 6.41 0.21 5.41
CA THR A 65 6.79 0.64 4.06
C THR A 65 5.88 -0.05 3.05
N GLY A 66 6.07 0.15 1.75
CA GLY A 66 5.36 -0.61 0.71
C GLY A 66 5.43 -2.13 0.87
N HIS A 67 6.41 -2.63 1.64
CA HIS A 67 6.56 -4.04 2.00
C HIS A 67 5.33 -4.64 2.70
N MET A 68 4.54 -3.85 3.45
CA MET A 68 3.33 -4.34 4.12
C MET A 68 2.31 -4.95 3.16
N TRP A 69 2.34 -4.52 1.90
CA TRP A 69 1.39 -4.93 0.88
C TRP A 69 1.76 -6.25 0.19
N LEU A 70 2.94 -6.83 0.47
CA LEU A 70 3.39 -8.09 -0.14
C LEU A 70 2.37 -9.23 -0.06
N PRO A 71 1.61 -9.43 1.04
CA PRO A 71 0.59 -10.48 1.09
C PRO A 71 -0.64 -10.20 0.19
N LEU A 72 -0.91 -8.92 -0.12
CA LEU A 72 -2.08 -8.51 -0.91
C LEU A 72 -1.75 -8.39 -2.40
N ILE A 73 -0.53 -7.96 -2.75
CA ILE A 73 -0.09 -7.72 -4.13
C ILE A 73 -0.40 -8.92 -5.05
N PRO A 74 -0.06 -10.19 -4.72
CA PRO A 74 -0.32 -11.30 -5.63
C PRO A 74 -1.80 -11.54 -5.94
N LYS A 75 -2.69 -11.19 -5.03
CA LYS A 75 -4.14 -11.34 -5.21
C LYS A 75 -4.68 -10.27 -6.15
N LEU A 76 -4.31 -9.01 -5.95
CA LEU A 76 -4.75 -7.90 -6.79
C LEU A 76 -4.11 -7.95 -8.18
N ALA A 77 -2.86 -8.37 -8.26
CA ALA A 77 -2.09 -8.41 -9.50
C ALA A 77 -2.57 -9.45 -10.53
N GLN A 78 -3.54 -10.29 -10.17
CA GLN A 78 -4.23 -11.17 -11.12
C GLN A 78 -5.06 -10.39 -12.14
N THR A 79 -5.59 -9.22 -11.75
CA THR A 79 -6.50 -8.41 -12.58
C THR A 79 -6.12 -6.92 -12.65
N HIS A 80 -5.15 -6.48 -11.86
CA HIS A 80 -4.76 -5.08 -11.75
C HIS A 80 -3.25 -4.90 -11.90
N THR A 81 -2.84 -3.71 -12.31
CA THR A 81 -1.47 -3.24 -12.09
C THR A 81 -1.39 -2.66 -10.69
N VAL A 82 -0.70 -3.36 -9.79
CA VAL A 82 -0.53 -2.94 -8.39
C VAL A 82 0.77 -2.18 -8.25
N ILE A 83 0.72 -1.00 -7.64
CA ILE A 83 1.86 -0.12 -7.39
C ILE A 83 1.86 0.21 -5.91
N ALA A 84 2.88 -0.24 -5.18
CA ALA A 84 3.03 -0.01 -3.75
C ALA A 84 4.32 0.79 -3.49
N PRO A 85 4.26 2.14 -3.50
CA PRO A 85 5.40 2.98 -3.24
C PRO A 85 5.80 2.96 -1.76
N ASP A 86 7.08 3.12 -1.51
CA ASP A 86 7.55 3.68 -0.25
C ASP A 86 7.35 5.21 -0.34
N LEU A 87 6.57 5.77 0.56
CA LEU A 87 6.32 7.22 0.63
C LEU A 87 7.65 7.97 0.86
N ARG A 88 7.72 9.27 0.47
CA ARG A 88 8.92 10.08 0.77
C ARG A 88 9.35 9.94 2.22
N GLY A 89 10.62 9.76 2.47
CA GLY A 89 11.16 9.56 3.80
C GLY A 89 11.23 8.11 4.27
N PHE A 90 10.56 7.19 3.60
CA PHE A 90 10.41 5.80 4.04
C PHE A 90 11.13 4.82 3.12
N GLY A 91 11.48 3.66 3.68
CA GLY A 91 12.04 2.53 2.94
C GLY A 91 13.21 2.90 2.03
N GLY A 92 13.09 2.54 0.75
CA GLY A 92 14.06 2.84 -0.31
C GLY A 92 13.93 4.23 -0.93
N SER A 93 12.88 5.00 -0.58
CA SER A 93 12.67 6.35 -1.09
C SER A 93 13.62 7.38 -0.47
N SER A 94 13.82 8.51 -1.17
CA SER A 94 14.62 9.64 -0.68
C SER A 94 14.08 10.19 0.63
N LYS A 95 14.97 10.71 1.46
CA LYS A 95 14.68 11.25 2.79
C LYS A 95 15.05 12.75 2.86
N PRO A 96 14.32 13.62 2.07
CA PRO A 96 14.60 15.06 2.01
C PRO A 96 14.40 15.70 3.40
N GLU A 97 14.86 16.94 3.57
CA GLU A 97 14.74 17.66 4.83
C GLU A 97 13.30 18.12 5.14
N GLY A 98 12.42 18.21 4.13
CA GLY A 98 11.05 18.71 4.29
C GLY A 98 10.06 18.12 3.29
N GLY A 99 8.83 18.69 3.29
CA GLY A 99 7.74 18.31 2.40
C GLY A 99 6.98 17.09 2.89
N TYR A 100 6.89 16.88 4.20
CA TYR A 100 6.22 15.75 4.82
C TYR A 100 4.74 16.01 5.14
N ASP A 101 4.21 17.18 4.75
CA ASP A 101 2.78 17.40 4.72
C ASP A 101 2.11 16.50 3.66
N LYS A 102 0.90 16.04 3.97
CA LYS A 102 0.23 15.01 3.16
C LYS A 102 -0.23 15.53 1.81
N LYS A 103 -0.41 16.86 1.69
CA LYS A 103 -0.67 17.53 0.43
C LYS A 103 0.50 17.35 -0.55
N ASN A 104 1.73 17.63 -0.11
CA ASN A 104 2.92 17.45 -0.91
C ASN A 104 3.27 15.97 -1.14
N MET A 105 3.07 15.11 -0.12
CA MET A 105 3.24 13.65 -0.29
C MET A 105 2.27 13.09 -1.33
N ALA A 106 1.04 13.59 -1.39
CA ALA A 106 0.08 13.20 -2.42
C ALA A 106 0.50 13.65 -3.82
N GLN A 107 1.16 14.81 -3.96
CA GLN A 107 1.73 15.26 -5.22
C GLN A 107 2.84 14.33 -5.72
N ASP A 108 3.65 13.76 -4.82
CA ASP A 108 4.63 12.73 -5.20
C ASP A 108 3.96 11.52 -5.83
N ILE A 109 2.86 11.05 -5.20
CA ILE A 109 2.15 9.86 -5.66
C ILE A 109 1.43 10.12 -6.97
N HIS A 110 0.84 11.32 -7.14
CA HIS A 110 0.23 11.72 -8.40
C HIS A 110 1.28 11.78 -9.51
N ALA A 111 2.41 12.44 -9.27
CA ALA A 111 3.52 12.51 -10.22
C ALA A 111 4.10 11.12 -10.54
N LEU A 112 4.09 10.17 -9.60
CA LEU A 112 4.48 8.78 -9.86
C LEU A 112 3.48 8.11 -10.81
N ALA A 113 2.18 8.23 -10.56
CA ALA A 113 1.14 7.66 -11.41
C ALA A 113 1.23 8.20 -12.84
N ASP A 114 1.35 9.52 -12.98
CA ASP A 114 1.48 10.21 -14.27
C ASP A 114 2.76 9.80 -15.02
N ALA A 115 3.90 9.71 -14.32
CA ALA A 115 5.17 9.27 -14.89
C ALA A 115 5.21 7.78 -15.29
N LEU A 116 4.25 6.99 -14.81
CA LEU A 116 4.00 5.60 -15.21
C LEU A 116 2.93 5.49 -16.30
N GLY A 117 2.33 6.61 -16.73
CA GLY A 117 1.35 6.68 -17.81
C GLY A 117 -0.11 6.44 -17.38
N TYR A 118 -0.39 6.50 -16.07
CA TYR A 118 -1.74 6.28 -15.54
C TYR A 118 -2.45 7.62 -15.28
N LYS A 119 -3.56 7.84 -15.97
CA LYS A 119 -4.40 9.05 -15.81
C LYS A 119 -5.39 8.93 -14.67
N ARG A 120 -5.94 7.73 -14.48
CA ARG A 120 -6.89 7.45 -13.39
C ARG A 120 -6.47 6.21 -12.64
N VAL A 121 -6.61 6.23 -11.32
CA VAL A 121 -6.14 5.17 -10.45
C VAL A 121 -7.15 4.86 -9.34
N ALA A 122 -7.18 3.62 -8.86
CA ALA A 122 -7.74 3.33 -7.55
C ALA A 122 -6.67 3.61 -6.50
N VAL A 123 -7.05 4.26 -5.39
CA VAL A 123 -6.11 4.61 -4.31
C VAL A 123 -6.55 3.94 -3.02
N VAL A 124 -5.63 3.21 -2.39
CA VAL A 124 -5.83 2.53 -1.10
C VAL A 124 -4.81 3.08 -0.12
N GLY A 125 -5.25 3.60 1.01
CA GLY A 125 -4.36 4.15 2.02
C GLY A 125 -4.65 3.62 3.41
N HIS A 126 -3.60 3.31 4.16
CA HIS A 126 -3.66 2.88 5.55
C HIS A 126 -2.86 3.84 6.43
N ASP A 127 -3.41 4.26 7.58
CA ASP A 127 -2.76 5.14 8.55
C ASP A 127 -2.28 6.46 7.88
N ILE A 128 -1.00 6.83 7.94
CA ILE A 128 -0.45 7.99 7.19
C ILE A 128 -0.80 7.91 5.69
N GLY A 129 -0.80 6.71 5.12
CA GLY A 129 -1.18 6.49 3.73
C GLY A 129 -2.65 6.82 3.44
N LEU A 130 -3.57 6.68 4.43
CA LEU A 130 -4.95 7.15 4.33
C LEU A 130 -4.99 8.67 4.15
N MET A 131 -4.19 9.39 4.95
CA MET A 131 -4.13 10.86 4.88
C MET A 131 -3.60 11.33 3.51
N VAL A 132 -2.58 10.64 2.98
CA VAL A 132 -2.03 10.89 1.64
C VAL A 132 -3.06 10.55 0.54
N ALA A 133 -3.80 9.44 0.68
CA ALA A 133 -4.85 9.04 -0.25
C ALA A 133 -5.98 10.08 -0.30
N TYR A 134 -6.41 10.57 0.86
CA TYR A 134 -7.40 11.64 0.95
C TYR A 134 -6.90 12.92 0.28
N ALA A 135 -5.67 13.35 0.59
CA ALA A 135 -5.07 14.53 -0.03
C ALA A 135 -4.91 14.38 -1.55
N TYR A 136 -4.62 13.17 -2.03
CA TYR A 136 -4.59 12.85 -3.46
C TYR A 136 -5.96 13.07 -4.10
N ALA A 137 -6.99 12.44 -3.55
CA ALA A 137 -8.36 12.54 -4.07
C ALA A 137 -8.91 13.97 -4.02
N ALA A 138 -8.55 14.74 -2.98
CA ALA A 138 -8.98 16.13 -2.84
C ALA A 138 -8.30 17.08 -3.84
N GLN A 139 -7.03 16.84 -4.18
CA GLN A 139 -6.30 17.66 -5.16
C GLN A 139 -6.59 17.25 -6.61
N TYR A 140 -6.85 15.96 -6.87
CA TYR A 140 -6.97 15.38 -8.21
C TYR A 140 -8.22 14.49 -8.31
N PRO A 141 -9.44 15.00 -8.05
CA PRO A 141 -10.65 14.18 -7.97
C PRO A 141 -10.99 13.45 -9.28
N GLU A 142 -10.64 14.04 -10.43
CA GLU A 142 -10.90 13.45 -11.75
C GLU A 142 -9.94 12.29 -12.08
N ASP A 143 -8.80 12.20 -11.37
CA ASP A 143 -7.77 11.18 -11.57
C ASP A 143 -7.96 9.98 -10.64
N VAL A 144 -9.06 9.96 -9.84
CA VAL A 144 -9.38 8.87 -8.91
C VAL A 144 -10.63 8.14 -9.34
N ASP A 145 -10.51 6.83 -9.63
CA ASP A 145 -11.64 5.96 -9.91
C ASP A 145 -12.43 5.59 -8.65
N ARG A 146 -11.71 5.25 -7.59
CA ARG A 146 -12.24 4.87 -6.28
C ARG A 146 -11.18 5.00 -5.21
N ILE A 147 -11.61 5.15 -3.96
CA ILE A 147 -10.69 5.30 -2.84
C ILE A 147 -11.05 4.35 -1.69
N VAL A 148 -10.04 3.78 -1.04
CA VAL A 148 -10.18 3.01 0.19
C VAL A 148 -9.34 3.68 1.28
N LEU A 149 -9.99 4.05 2.38
CA LEU A 149 -9.39 4.72 3.53
C LEU A 149 -9.42 3.78 4.72
N MET A 150 -8.25 3.48 5.31
CA MET A 150 -8.13 2.47 6.36
C MET A 150 -7.43 3.03 7.60
N ASP A 151 -8.16 3.01 8.70
CA ASP A 151 -7.68 2.98 10.08
C ASP A 151 -6.83 4.18 10.49
N ALA A 152 -7.30 5.41 10.23
CA ALA A 152 -6.75 6.65 10.75
C ALA A 152 -7.80 7.78 10.74
N PHE A 153 -7.50 8.85 11.45
CA PHE A 153 -8.25 10.11 11.40
C PHE A 153 -7.64 11.06 10.35
N LEU A 154 -8.36 12.15 10.06
CA LEU A 154 -7.88 13.23 9.19
C LEU A 154 -7.65 14.49 10.03
N PRO A 155 -6.40 14.98 10.17
CA PRO A 155 -6.14 16.28 10.78
C PRO A 155 -7.00 17.37 10.15
N GLY A 156 -7.59 18.26 10.95
CA GLY A 156 -8.45 19.34 10.44
C GLY A 156 -9.89 18.96 10.11
N VAL A 157 -10.27 17.67 10.21
CA VAL A 157 -11.63 17.19 9.91
C VAL A 157 -12.29 16.68 11.18
N GLY A 158 -13.52 17.15 11.45
CA GLY A 158 -14.28 16.77 12.64
C GLY A 158 -13.54 17.14 13.94
N ASP A 159 -13.73 16.34 14.98
CA ASP A 159 -13.13 16.55 16.31
C ASP A 159 -11.68 16.03 16.39
N TRP A 160 -10.91 16.15 15.34
CA TRP A 160 -9.55 15.60 15.21
C TRP A 160 -8.60 15.98 16.37
N THR A 161 -8.78 17.16 16.97
CA THR A 161 -7.95 17.61 18.09
C THR A 161 -8.14 16.74 19.34
N LYS A 162 -9.29 16.12 19.52
CA LYS A 162 -9.52 15.15 20.59
C LYS A 162 -8.61 13.94 20.42
N VAL A 163 -8.49 13.41 19.19
CA VAL A 163 -7.60 12.30 18.88
C VAL A 163 -6.14 12.73 18.99
N TRP A 164 -5.79 13.87 18.41
CA TRP A 164 -4.42 14.39 18.42
C TRP A 164 -3.86 14.63 19.83
N LEU A 165 -4.72 14.97 20.80
CA LEU A 165 -4.33 15.23 22.18
C LEU A 165 -4.49 14.00 23.09
N LEU A 166 -4.84 12.83 22.57
CA LEU A 166 -4.88 11.61 23.37
C LEU A 166 -3.48 11.27 23.90
N ARG A 167 -3.40 11.06 25.22
CA ARG A 167 -2.13 10.74 25.90
C ARG A 167 -1.46 9.50 25.32
N ASP A 168 -2.25 8.49 24.95
CA ASP A 168 -1.76 7.21 24.46
C ASP A 168 -1.22 7.32 23.01
N LEU A 169 -1.54 8.42 22.31
CA LEU A 169 -1.01 8.77 21.01
C LEU A 169 0.17 9.77 21.11
N TRP A 170 0.96 9.66 22.17
CA TRP A 170 2.10 10.55 22.48
C TRP A 170 3.08 10.70 21.31
N HIS A 171 3.19 9.72 20.42
CA HIS A 171 4.07 9.74 19.25
C HIS A 171 3.73 10.84 18.24
N PHE A 172 2.52 11.37 18.24
CA PHE A 172 2.15 12.52 17.42
C PHE A 172 2.92 13.79 17.81
N HIS A 173 3.43 13.85 19.03
CA HIS A 173 4.21 14.97 19.58
C HIS A 173 5.68 14.62 19.81
N PHE A 174 6.10 13.40 19.47
CA PHE A 174 7.43 12.89 19.75
C PHE A 174 8.36 13.09 18.56
N TYR A 175 8.82 14.32 18.35
CA TYR A 175 9.72 14.70 17.27
C TYR A 175 10.74 15.76 17.70
N GLY A 176 11.80 15.96 16.90
CA GLY A 176 12.87 16.91 17.16
C GLY A 176 14.18 16.24 17.59
N LYS A 177 15.14 17.05 17.99
CA LYS A 177 16.52 16.58 18.27
C LYS A 177 16.59 15.59 19.43
N THR A 178 15.88 15.84 20.54
CA THR A 178 15.90 14.97 21.70
C THR A 178 15.25 13.62 21.45
N PRO A 179 14.01 13.52 20.91
CA PRO A 179 13.44 12.26 20.47
C PRO A 179 14.35 11.46 19.52
N LEU A 180 14.95 12.11 18.52
CA LEU A 180 15.90 11.44 17.62
C LEU A 180 17.10 10.85 18.36
N ALA A 181 17.67 11.59 19.31
CA ALA A 181 18.81 11.11 20.10
C ALA A 181 18.42 9.93 21.02
N LEU A 182 17.20 9.96 21.60
CA LEU A 182 16.69 8.89 22.45
C LEU A 182 16.41 7.58 21.67
N VAL A 183 15.94 7.67 20.42
CA VAL A 183 15.58 6.51 19.61
C VAL A 183 16.77 5.93 18.85
N LYS A 184 17.82 6.73 18.62
CA LYS A 184 19.01 6.28 17.88
C LYS A 184 19.60 4.98 18.44
N GLY A 185 19.64 3.93 17.59
CA GLY A 185 20.06 2.58 17.96
C GLY A 185 19.03 1.78 18.77
N ARG A 186 17.83 2.34 18.94
CA ARG A 186 16.69 1.71 19.63
C ARG A 186 15.41 1.73 18.78
N GLU A 187 15.56 1.88 17.47
CA GLU A 187 14.44 1.97 16.53
C GLU A 187 13.51 0.77 16.67
N ARG A 188 14.08 -0.44 16.86
CA ARG A 188 13.28 -1.64 17.11
C ARG A 188 12.40 -1.50 18.35
N THR A 189 12.97 -1.08 19.49
CA THR A 189 12.24 -0.89 20.76
C THR A 189 11.13 0.15 20.60
N TYR A 190 11.42 1.25 19.90
CA TYR A 190 10.44 2.29 19.62
C TYR A 190 9.25 1.77 18.80
N PHE A 191 9.52 0.97 17.75
CA PHE A 191 8.45 0.44 16.91
C PHE A 191 7.68 -0.72 17.52
N GLU A 192 8.24 -1.43 18.51
CA GLU A 192 7.51 -2.46 19.25
C GLU A 192 6.28 -1.92 19.98
N HIS A 193 6.30 -0.64 20.40
CA HIS A 193 5.12 0.04 20.91
C HIS A 193 3.95 -0.05 19.91
N PHE A 194 4.16 0.30 18.66
CA PHE A 194 3.11 0.23 17.61
C PHE A 194 2.67 -1.19 17.31
N TRP A 195 3.62 -2.12 17.18
CA TRP A 195 3.32 -3.49 16.80
C TRP A 195 2.71 -4.33 17.93
N ASN A 196 2.86 -3.93 19.17
CA ASN A 196 2.37 -4.65 20.34
C ASN A 196 1.15 -3.99 20.98
N GLU A 197 1.16 -2.66 21.15
CA GLU A 197 0.14 -1.95 21.93
C GLU A 197 -1.07 -1.52 21.06
N PHE A 198 -0.85 -1.25 19.76
CA PHE A 198 -1.95 -0.93 18.85
C PHE A 198 -2.51 -2.15 18.10
N ALA A 199 -1.88 -3.31 18.18
CA ALA A 199 -2.35 -4.50 17.50
C ALA A 199 -3.35 -5.29 18.36
N ALA A 200 -4.48 -5.70 17.78
CA ALA A 200 -5.45 -6.57 18.45
C ALA A 200 -4.87 -7.98 18.77
N ASP A 201 -3.92 -8.44 17.96
CA ASP A 201 -3.14 -9.67 18.16
C ASP A 201 -1.64 -9.39 17.98
N PRO A 202 -0.95 -8.95 19.04
CA PRO A 202 0.48 -8.58 18.97
C PRO A 202 1.40 -9.69 18.48
N LYS A 203 1.02 -10.96 18.69
CA LYS A 203 1.86 -12.12 18.32
C LYS A 203 1.85 -12.40 16.83
N HIS A 204 0.74 -12.10 16.14
CA HIS A 204 0.55 -12.51 14.75
C HIS A 204 0.38 -11.35 13.77
N SER A 205 0.11 -10.12 14.26
CA SER A 205 -0.16 -8.96 13.40
C SER A 205 1.03 -8.55 12.55
N VAL A 206 2.25 -8.54 13.11
CA VAL A 206 3.49 -8.22 12.38
C VAL A 206 4.51 -9.31 12.65
N PRO A 207 4.80 -10.19 11.69
CA PRO A 207 5.79 -11.25 11.83
C PRO A 207 7.18 -10.73 12.15
N GLU A 208 7.96 -11.49 12.90
CA GLU A 208 9.30 -11.09 13.35
C GLU A 208 10.24 -10.71 12.19
N LYS A 209 10.14 -11.40 11.05
CA LYS A 209 10.93 -11.05 9.84
C LYS A 209 10.63 -9.63 9.37
N ASP A 210 9.34 -9.21 9.43
CA ASP A 210 8.90 -7.90 8.97
C ASP A 210 9.24 -6.81 10.00
N ARG A 211 9.13 -7.11 11.30
CA ARG A 211 9.61 -6.23 12.38
C ARG A 211 11.09 -5.89 12.23
N ARG A 212 11.94 -6.90 11.97
CA ARG A 212 13.38 -6.68 11.69
C ARG A 212 13.59 -5.86 10.42
N PHE A 213 12.83 -6.15 9.38
CA PHE A 213 12.91 -5.41 8.13
C PHE A 213 12.58 -3.93 8.35
N TYR A 214 11.44 -3.61 8.96
CA TYR A 214 11.03 -2.23 9.21
C TYR A 214 12.02 -1.48 10.10
N ALA A 215 12.41 -2.06 11.23
CA ALA A 215 13.39 -1.44 12.12
C ALA A 215 14.70 -1.09 11.38
N LYS A 216 15.19 -1.98 10.51
CA LYS A 216 16.36 -1.73 9.66
C LYS A 216 16.14 -0.59 8.66
N GLN A 217 14.94 -0.47 8.07
CA GLN A 217 14.62 0.61 7.13
C GLN A 217 14.64 1.98 7.82
N TYR A 218 14.06 2.06 9.00
CA TYR A 218 14.02 3.32 9.77
C TYR A 218 15.36 3.69 10.41
N ALA A 219 16.20 2.70 10.71
CA ALA A 219 17.56 2.93 11.22
C ALA A 219 18.53 3.51 10.16
N GLN A 220 18.14 3.55 8.89
CA GLN A 220 18.96 4.17 7.85
C GLN A 220 19.10 5.69 8.09
N PRO A 221 20.19 6.31 7.58
CA PRO A 221 20.37 7.76 7.70
C PRO A 221 19.14 8.54 7.26
N GLY A 222 18.62 9.38 8.14
CA GLY A 222 17.42 10.18 7.91
C GLY A 222 16.08 9.45 8.10
N GLY A 223 16.05 8.12 8.28
CA GLY A 223 14.82 7.35 8.37
C GLY A 223 13.95 7.76 9.56
N MET A 224 14.48 7.75 10.78
CA MET A 224 13.73 8.19 11.96
C MET A 224 13.37 9.69 11.91
N ARG A 225 14.28 10.55 11.40
CA ARG A 225 13.96 11.96 11.20
C ARG A 225 12.74 12.12 10.29
N ALA A 226 12.76 11.50 9.13
CA ALA A 226 11.64 11.53 8.18
C ALA A 226 10.35 11.00 8.81
N GLY A 227 10.42 9.89 9.54
CA GLY A 227 9.29 9.33 10.28
C GLY A 227 8.69 10.30 11.31
N PHE A 228 9.51 11.12 11.97
CA PHE A 228 9.03 12.13 12.91
C PHE A 228 8.47 13.37 12.22
N GLU A 229 9.01 13.74 11.05
CA GLU A 229 8.55 14.92 10.32
C GLU A 229 7.12 14.75 9.77
N VAL A 230 6.64 13.52 9.53
CA VAL A 230 5.23 13.31 9.11
C VAL A 230 4.24 13.69 10.21
N PHE A 231 4.61 13.54 11.48
CA PHE A 231 3.79 13.98 12.63
C PHE A 231 3.93 15.48 12.88
N ARG A 232 5.14 16.03 12.73
CA ARG A 232 5.36 17.47 12.81
C ARG A 232 4.48 18.23 11.81
N ALA A 233 4.19 17.63 10.66
CA ALA A 233 3.38 18.23 9.62
C ALA A 233 1.88 18.28 9.94
N PHE A 234 1.37 17.62 10.99
CA PHE A 234 -0.07 17.51 11.28
C PHE A 234 -0.78 18.85 11.46
N GLU A 235 -0.11 19.88 11.98
CA GLU A 235 -0.70 21.23 12.07
C GLU A 235 -0.90 21.85 10.67
N GLN A 236 0.02 21.60 9.74
CA GLN A 236 -0.13 22.04 8.36
C GLN A 236 -1.19 21.19 7.63
N ASP A 237 -1.17 19.87 7.85
CA ASP A 237 -2.18 18.96 7.31
C ASP A 237 -3.58 19.36 7.76
N GLY A 238 -3.73 19.78 9.04
CA GLY A 238 -5.00 20.27 9.58
C GLY A 238 -5.55 21.48 8.83
N LYS A 239 -4.70 22.41 8.41
CA LYS A 239 -5.09 23.58 7.60
C LYS A 239 -5.47 23.15 6.18
N ASP A 240 -4.64 22.31 5.55
CA ASP A 240 -4.88 21.85 4.18
C ASP A 240 -6.15 21.00 4.10
N PHE A 241 -6.37 20.09 5.04
CA PHE A 241 -7.54 19.22 5.05
C PHE A 241 -8.83 19.95 5.42
N ALA A 242 -8.77 20.93 6.30
CA ALA A 242 -9.92 21.80 6.53
C ALA A 242 -10.34 22.56 5.27
N ALA A 243 -9.39 22.97 4.43
CA ALA A 243 -9.67 23.55 3.13
C ALA A 243 -10.24 22.51 2.13
N PHE A 244 -9.65 21.32 2.07
CA PHE A 244 -10.14 20.22 1.21
C PHE A 244 -11.55 19.77 1.60
N ALA A 245 -11.89 19.74 2.88
CA ALA A 245 -13.21 19.34 3.37
C ALA A 245 -14.37 20.25 2.92
N GLN A 246 -14.06 21.43 2.37
CA GLN A 246 -15.07 22.31 1.76
C GLN A 246 -15.62 21.75 0.42
N THR A 247 -14.92 20.79 -0.18
CA THR A 247 -15.35 20.17 -1.43
C THR A 247 -15.66 18.70 -1.20
N ARG A 248 -16.87 18.28 -1.58
CA ARG A 248 -17.27 16.87 -1.46
C ARG A 248 -16.56 16.02 -2.50
N LEU A 249 -15.94 14.92 -2.06
CA LEU A 249 -15.43 13.87 -2.94
C LEU A 249 -16.62 13.09 -3.52
N THR A 250 -16.59 12.84 -4.83
CA THR A 250 -17.72 12.21 -5.58
C THR A 250 -17.42 10.79 -6.04
N MET A 251 -16.14 10.38 -6.01
CA MET A 251 -15.75 9.01 -6.37
C MET A 251 -16.26 7.98 -5.34
N PRO A 252 -16.51 6.73 -5.74
CA PRO A 252 -16.82 5.64 -4.80
C PRO A 252 -15.76 5.53 -3.71
N MET A 253 -16.22 5.47 -2.44
CA MET A 253 -15.34 5.42 -1.27
C MET A 253 -15.72 4.24 -0.37
N LEU A 254 -14.69 3.51 0.08
CA LEU A 254 -14.79 2.51 1.14
C LEU A 254 -13.95 2.98 2.34
N VAL A 255 -14.58 3.04 3.51
CA VAL A 255 -13.88 3.31 4.77
C VAL A 255 -13.85 2.02 5.59
N LEU A 256 -12.67 1.64 6.05
CA LEU A 256 -12.45 0.47 6.89
C LEU A 256 -11.79 0.90 8.19
N SER A 257 -12.28 0.38 9.31
CA SER A 257 -11.64 0.54 10.62
C SER A 257 -11.73 -0.76 11.39
N GLY A 258 -10.72 -1.03 12.22
CA GLY A 258 -10.74 -2.18 13.12
C GLY A 258 -11.77 -1.97 14.23
N GLU A 259 -12.50 -3.02 14.62
CA GLU A 259 -13.48 -2.97 15.74
C GLU A 259 -12.86 -2.47 17.06
N LYS A 260 -11.55 -2.68 17.22
CA LYS A 260 -10.77 -2.26 18.39
C LYS A 260 -9.87 -1.07 18.13
N ALA A 261 -9.95 -0.47 16.95
CA ALA A 261 -9.25 0.78 16.68
C ALA A 261 -9.89 1.88 17.54
N GLY A 262 -9.12 2.42 18.45
CA GLY A 262 -9.58 3.41 19.42
C GLY A 262 -9.71 4.81 18.82
N GLY A 263 -10.57 4.97 17.84
CA GLY A 263 -10.84 6.28 17.23
C GLY A 263 -12.33 6.50 17.05
#